data_9d854dc804527d0efcb616abee340fb2
#
_entry.id   9d854dc804527d0efcb616abee340fb2
#
_cell.length_a   1.000
_cell.length_b   1.000
_cell.length_c   1.000
_cell.angle_alpha   90.00
_cell.angle_beta   90.00
_cell.angle_gamma   90.00
#
_symmetry.space_group_name_H-M   'P 1'
#
loop_
_entity.id
_entity.type
_entity.pdbx_description
1 polymer ?
#
loop_
_entity_poly.entity_id
_entity_poly.type
_entity_poly.pdbx_seq_one_letter_code
_entity_poly.pdbx_strand_id
1 'polypeptide(L)'
;MTTTMRAARPRVRREMLSKVPEITLWFWMIKILCTTVGESFADWINMSLGVGLESTALIFTAVFAIVLGWQLLLRRYVPFVYWLTVVVVSVTGTLYTDILTDSLGVPLAVSTAVFAGLLAVVFGVWWFSQRTLSIHSITTTPREVFYWLAILVTFALGTAAGDWILELTGWGPGVSVLLPAGLIVAVVVGWRMGGNAVLAFWLAYILTRPLGANLGDWFGLPTDQQGLGLGVALTSVIFLVAILATVVYLTLTRADVIDTKPLATPTTKKSERRVLGFYAIVALLTIALLTWAAAQPHSAAPASEGEGPATSVTLAPGTSATAKFPASSVGDFRTIAADTLSLIQAGKQKAAAARITDLEKAWDDAQPTLQPLDGTGWTYIDGQIDAALTAVRANAPDTADETAALSTLLDTLT
;
A
#
# COMPACT_ATOMS: atom_id res chain seq x y z
N MET A 1 5.19 69.15 20.07
CA MET A 1 5.25 67.68 20.24
C MET A 1 4.17 67.08 19.38
N THR A 2 4.53 66.71 18.13
CA THR A 2 3.59 66.16 17.13
C THR A 2 3.87 64.67 17.02
N THR A 3 3.02 63.86 17.62
CA THR A 3 3.10 62.39 17.60
C THR A 3 2.54 61.91 16.26
N THR A 4 3.38 61.56 15.32
CA THR A 4 2.99 60.91 14.09
C THR A 4 2.57 59.47 14.36
N MET A 5 1.27 59.18 14.36
CA MET A 5 0.72 57.83 14.31
C MET A 5 1.15 57.15 13.02
N ARG A 6 2.04 56.18 13.16
CA ARG A 6 2.46 55.27 12.08
C ARG A 6 1.31 54.34 11.79
N ALA A 7 0.54 54.61 10.72
CA ALA A 7 -0.54 53.73 10.27
C ALA A 7 0.01 52.31 10.02
N ALA A 8 -0.53 51.33 10.71
CA ALA A 8 -0.23 49.93 10.49
C ALA A 8 -0.65 49.57 9.04
N ARG A 9 0.33 49.24 8.19
CA ARG A 9 0.05 48.71 6.84
C ARG A 9 -0.82 47.45 6.97
N PRO A 10 -1.95 47.35 6.24
CA PRO A 10 -2.75 46.15 6.24
C PRO A 10 -1.86 44.98 5.75
N ARG A 11 -1.75 43.93 6.55
CA ARG A 11 -1.15 42.66 6.13
C ARG A 11 -1.97 42.16 4.94
N VAL A 12 -1.45 42.32 3.74
CA VAL A 12 -2.00 41.69 2.54
C VAL A 12 -1.90 40.17 2.79
N ARG A 13 -3.05 39.59 3.05
CA ARG A 13 -3.21 38.15 3.22
C ARG A 13 -2.85 37.52 1.87
N ARG A 14 -1.62 37.03 1.70
CA ARG A 14 -1.23 36.29 0.50
C ARG A 14 -2.03 34.98 0.51
N GLU A 15 -3.02 34.92 -0.35
CA GLU A 15 -3.74 33.68 -0.62
C GLU A 15 -2.78 32.75 -1.37
N MET A 16 -2.67 31.49 -0.92
CA MET A 16 -1.95 30.47 -1.67
C MET A 16 -2.63 30.28 -3.01
N LEU A 17 -1.88 30.48 -4.09
CA LEU A 17 -2.34 30.22 -5.46
C LEU A 17 -2.32 28.71 -5.77
N SER A 18 -1.54 27.93 -5.03
CA SER A 18 -1.47 26.48 -5.16
C SER A 18 -2.70 25.82 -4.54
N LYS A 19 -3.22 24.78 -5.20
CA LYS A 19 -4.33 23.92 -4.72
C LYS A 19 -3.86 22.77 -3.83
N VAL A 20 -2.56 22.64 -3.62
CA VAL A 20 -1.89 21.61 -2.84
C VAL A 20 -1.06 22.24 -1.71
N PRO A 21 -0.82 21.51 -0.59
CA PRO A 21 -0.04 22.04 0.53
C PRO A 21 1.43 22.28 0.15
N GLU A 22 2.12 23.09 0.94
CA GLU A 22 3.57 23.21 0.88
C GLU A 22 4.23 21.95 1.45
N ILE A 23 5.41 21.61 0.90
CA ILE A 23 6.19 20.43 1.30
C ILE A 23 6.89 20.72 2.64
N THR A 24 6.17 20.51 3.74
CA THR A 24 6.65 20.65 5.10
C THR A 24 6.85 19.30 5.76
N LEU A 25 7.39 19.27 6.99
CA LEU A 25 7.42 18.04 7.79
C LEU A 25 6.00 17.49 8.01
N TRP A 26 5.02 18.36 8.23
CA TRP A 26 3.62 17.98 8.38
C TRP A 26 3.06 17.27 7.15
N PHE A 27 3.43 17.72 5.95
CA PHE A 27 3.07 17.06 4.69
C PHE A 27 3.52 15.59 4.70
N TRP A 28 4.79 15.34 5.02
CA TRP A 28 5.34 13.98 5.03
C TRP A 28 4.74 13.11 6.13
N MET A 29 4.52 13.68 7.32
CA MET A 29 3.87 12.95 8.41
C MET A 29 2.46 12.48 8.03
N ILE A 30 1.59 13.39 7.57
CA ILE A 30 0.22 13.00 7.17
C ILE A 30 0.27 12.07 5.97
N LYS A 31 1.20 12.28 5.03
CA LYS A 31 1.33 11.40 3.86
C LYS A 31 1.62 9.95 4.26
N ILE A 32 2.54 9.74 5.21
CA ILE A 32 2.83 8.39 5.73
C ILE A 32 1.59 7.82 6.45
N LEU A 33 0.95 8.60 7.33
CA LEU A 33 -0.27 8.16 8.00
C LEU A 33 -1.39 7.77 7.01
N CYS A 34 -1.56 8.55 5.92
CA CYS A 34 -2.54 8.23 4.87
C CYS A 34 -2.21 6.94 4.13
N THR A 35 -0.93 6.62 3.92
CA THR A 35 -0.52 5.36 3.29
C THR A 35 -0.77 4.17 4.18
N THR A 36 -0.51 4.29 5.47
CA THR A 36 -0.82 3.26 6.47
C THR A 36 -2.31 2.97 6.56
N VAL A 37 -3.14 4.03 6.60
CA VAL A 37 -4.61 3.87 6.62
C VAL A 37 -5.12 3.27 5.32
N GLY A 38 -4.50 3.65 4.19
CA GLY A 38 -4.90 3.13 2.88
C GLY A 38 -4.85 1.62 2.81
N GLU A 39 -3.85 1.01 3.46
CA GLU A 39 -3.70 -0.42 3.61
C GLU A 39 -4.73 -0.99 4.58
N SER A 40 -4.52 -0.75 5.84
CA SER A 40 -5.32 -1.35 6.90
C SER A 40 -6.83 -1.09 6.80
N PHE A 41 -7.25 0.00 6.16
CA PHE A 41 -8.67 0.32 5.98
C PHE A 41 -9.28 -0.41 4.78
N ALA A 42 -8.51 -0.62 3.71
CA ALA A 42 -8.91 -1.45 2.58
C ALA A 42 -9.19 -2.89 3.07
N ASP A 43 -8.25 -3.47 3.83
CA ASP A 43 -8.34 -4.80 4.40
C ASP A 43 -9.52 -4.92 5.37
N TRP A 44 -9.69 -3.94 6.24
CA TRP A 44 -10.81 -3.98 7.18
C TRP A 44 -12.16 -4.03 6.47
N ILE A 45 -12.38 -3.26 5.40
CA ILE A 45 -13.66 -3.27 4.68
C ILE A 45 -13.79 -4.52 3.82
N ASN A 46 -12.74 -4.86 3.08
CA ASN A 46 -12.73 -6.02 2.20
C ASN A 46 -13.03 -7.29 3.01
N MET A 47 -12.33 -7.50 4.09
CA MET A 47 -12.22 -8.76 4.78
C MET A 47 -13.03 -8.80 6.07
N SER A 48 -12.79 -7.88 7.01
CA SER A 48 -13.46 -7.91 8.31
C SER A 48 -14.95 -7.64 8.22
N LEU A 49 -15.39 -6.83 7.23
CA LEU A 49 -16.79 -6.58 6.95
C LEU A 49 -17.36 -7.52 5.87
N GLY A 50 -16.53 -8.32 5.20
CA GLY A 50 -16.94 -9.31 4.21
C GLY A 50 -17.61 -8.69 2.96
N VAL A 51 -17.23 -7.46 2.59
CA VAL A 51 -17.79 -6.79 1.40
C VAL A 51 -17.25 -7.40 0.10
N GLY A 52 -16.06 -7.98 0.16
CA GLY A 52 -15.34 -8.54 -0.97
C GLY A 52 -14.58 -7.48 -1.77
N LEU A 53 -13.46 -7.89 -2.38
CA LEU A 53 -12.48 -6.99 -3.00
C LEU A 53 -13.07 -6.16 -4.15
N GLU A 54 -13.75 -6.79 -5.09
CA GLU A 54 -14.32 -6.10 -6.26
C GLU A 54 -15.39 -5.07 -5.87
N SER A 55 -16.28 -5.43 -4.91
CA SER A 55 -17.33 -4.54 -4.43
C SER A 55 -16.74 -3.35 -3.68
N THR A 56 -15.74 -3.60 -2.84
CA THR A 56 -15.00 -2.56 -2.11
C THR A 56 -14.31 -1.61 -3.08
N ALA A 57 -13.64 -2.13 -4.11
CA ALA A 57 -12.98 -1.33 -5.14
C ALA A 57 -13.99 -0.47 -5.93
N LEU A 58 -15.15 -1.00 -6.28
CA LEU A 58 -16.22 -0.24 -6.96
C LEU A 58 -16.73 0.91 -6.09
N ILE A 59 -16.98 0.65 -4.80
CA ILE A 59 -17.44 1.66 -3.83
C ILE A 59 -16.37 2.77 -3.71
N PHE A 60 -15.10 2.40 -3.49
CA PHE A 60 -14.03 3.39 -3.33
C PHE A 60 -13.72 4.15 -4.62
N THR A 61 -13.87 3.54 -5.79
CA THR A 61 -13.79 4.24 -7.07
C THR A 61 -14.86 5.33 -7.17
N ALA A 62 -16.11 5.02 -6.80
CA ALA A 62 -17.19 6.02 -6.78
C ALA A 62 -16.93 7.12 -5.74
N VAL A 63 -16.51 6.77 -4.53
CA VAL A 63 -16.15 7.74 -3.48
C VAL A 63 -14.98 8.61 -3.94
N PHE A 64 -13.96 8.03 -4.56
CA PHE A 64 -12.81 8.76 -5.11
C PHE A 64 -13.25 9.76 -6.18
N ALA A 65 -14.11 9.35 -7.12
CA ALA A 65 -14.62 10.24 -8.15
C ALA A 65 -15.38 11.43 -7.56
N ILE A 66 -16.19 11.21 -6.51
CA ILE A 66 -16.93 12.27 -5.82
C ILE A 66 -15.98 13.23 -5.09
N VAL A 67 -15.07 12.69 -4.29
CA VAL A 67 -14.14 13.49 -3.47
C VAL A 67 -13.14 14.23 -4.35
N LEU A 68 -12.62 13.58 -5.39
CA LEU A 68 -11.76 14.23 -6.39
C LEU A 68 -12.51 15.32 -7.14
N GLY A 69 -13.75 15.08 -7.54
CA GLY A 69 -14.61 16.09 -8.14
C GLY A 69 -14.76 17.32 -7.23
N TRP A 70 -15.00 17.10 -5.94
CA TRP A 70 -15.05 18.18 -4.94
C TRP A 70 -13.71 18.92 -4.86
N GLN A 71 -12.58 18.23 -4.77
CA GLN A 71 -11.24 18.81 -4.74
C GLN A 71 -10.96 19.66 -6.00
N LEU A 72 -11.32 19.18 -7.19
CA LEU A 72 -11.11 19.88 -8.46
C LEU A 72 -11.94 21.17 -8.58
N LEU A 73 -13.11 21.24 -7.95
CA LEU A 73 -13.98 22.41 -7.91
C LEU A 73 -13.43 23.52 -7.00
N LEU A 74 -12.60 23.19 -6.03
CA LEU A 74 -11.99 24.17 -5.14
C LEU A 74 -10.96 25.04 -5.91
N ARG A 75 -10.95 26.33 -5.60
CA ARG A 75 -10.00 27.29 -6.19
C ARG A 75 -8.78 27.55 -5.33
N ARG A 76 -8.73 26.96 -4.14
CA ARG A 76 -7.65 27.14 -3.16
C ARG A 76 -7.45 25.84 -2.40
N TYR A 77 -6.29 25.70 -1.78
CA TYR A 77 -6.02 24.60 -0.86
C TYR A 77 -6.96 24.65 0.35
N VAL A 78 -7.64 23.53 0.59
CA VAL A 78 -8.46 23.27 1.78
C VAL A 78 -7.93 21.98 2.42
N PRO A 79 -7.27 22.05 3.60
CA PRO A 79 -6.58 20.91 4.20
C PRO A 79 -7.45 19.66 4.31
N PHE A 80 -8.67 19.78 4.81
CA PHE A 80 -9.58 18.66 4.96
C PHE A 80 -9.88 17.94 3.65
N VAL A 81 -10.25 18.68 2.58
CA VAL A 81 -10.63 18.07 1.30
C VAL A 81 -9.41 17.44 0.62
N TYR A 82 -8.26 18.11 0.67
CA TYR A 82 -7.02 17.58 0.10
C TYR A 82 -6.63 16.26 0.77
N TRP A 83 -6.55 16.22 2.10
CA TRP A 83 -6.11 15.02 2.82
C TRP A 83 -7.16 13.91 2.79
N LEU A 84 -8.45 14.26 2.76
CA LEU A 84 -9.51 13.28 2.48
C LEU A 84 -9.32 12.63 1.10
N THR A 85 -9.00 13.43 0.07
CA THR A 85 -8.71 12.89 -1.26
C THR A 85 -7.49 11.98 -1.24
N VAL A 86 -6.44 12.33 -0.46
CA VAL A 86 -5.23 11.49 -0.31
C VAL A 86 -5.54 10.17 0.39
N VAL A 87 -6.37 10.17 1.43
CA VAL A 87 -6.81 8.92 2.09
C VAL A 87 -7.60 8.04 1.13
N VAL A 88 -8.59 8.62 0.45
CA VAL A 88 -9.46 7.85 -0.46
C VAL A 88 -8.67 7.30 -1.65
N VAL A 89 -7.75 8.09 -2.25
CA VAL A 89 -6.91 7.60 -3.35
C VAL A 89 -5.90 6.55 -2.88
N SER A 90 -5.48 6.61 -1.61
CA SER A 90 -4.63 5.56 -1.03
C SER A 90 -5.35 4.21 -1.02
N VAL A 91 -6.55 4.16 -0.43
CA VAL A 91 -7.40 2.96 -0.43
C VAL A 91 -7.69 2.48 -1.86
N THR A 92 -8.09 3.39 -2.77
CA THR A 92 -8.40 3.03 -4.16
C THR A 92 -7.20 2.44 -4.89
N GLY A 93 -6.00 3.00 -4.65
CA GLY A 93 -4.76 2.53 -5.29
C GLY A 93 -4.35 1.13 -4.80
N THR A 94 -4.52 0.84 -3.51
CA THR A 94 -4.34 -0.49 -2.92
C THR A 94 -5.28 -1.49 -3.60
N LEU A 95 -6.59 -1.24 -3.53
CA LEU A 95 -7.61 -2.13 -4.10
C LEU A 95 -7.41 -2.42 -5.60
N TYR A 96 -6.87 -1.48 -6.38
CA TYR A 96 -6.55 -1.74 -7.80
C TYR A 96 -5.35 -2.67 -7.98
N THR A 97 -4.40 -2.63 -7.05
CA THR A 97 -3.29 -3.58 -7.05
C THR A 97 -3.78 -4.96 -6.68
N ASP A 98 -4.56 -5.07 -5.60
CA ASP A 98 -5.09 -6.33 -5.08
C ASP A 98 -5.99 -7.02 -6.12
N ILE A 99 -6.85 -6.28 -6.85
CA ILE A 99 -7.59 -6.84 -7.98
C ILE A 99 -6.64 -7.42 -9.03
N LEU A 100 -5.55 -6.73 -9.34
CA LEU A 100 -4.62 -7.20 -10.37
C LEU A 100 -3.81 -8.41 -9.91
N THR A 101 -3.38 -8.42 -8.64
CA THR A 101 -2.55 -9.50 -8.08
C THR A 101 -3.38 -10.69 -7.62
N ASP A 102 -4.43 -10.45 -6.84
CA ASP A 102 -5.18 -11.49 -6.13
C ASP A 102 -6.34 -11.99 -6.99
N SER A 103 -7.26 -11.10 -7.45
CA SER A 103 -8.39 -11.55 -8.27
C SER A 103 -7.97 -12.01 -9.67
N LEU A 104 -7.00 -11.36 -10.31
CA LEU A 104 -6.53 -11.71 -11.66
C LEU A 104 -5.29 -12.60 -11.68
N GLY A 105 -4.66 -12.85 -10.53
CA GLY A 105 -3.49 -13.71 -10.38
C GLY A 105 -2.25 -13.21 -11.13
N VAL A 106 -2.11 -11.89 -11.32
CA VAL A 106 -0.94 -11.31 -12.01
C VAL A 106 0.24 -11.26 -11.04
N PRO A 107 1.40 -11.88 -11.38
CA PRO A 107 2.56 -11.86 -10.49
C PRO A 107 2.99 -10.44 -10.08
N LEU A 108 3.35 -10.23 -8.82
CA LEU A 108 3.74 -8.94 -8.24
C LEU A 108 4.85 -8.22 -9.02
N ALA A 109 5.83 -8.97 -9.55
CA ALA A 109 6.86 -8.43 -10.44
C ALA A 109 6.28 -7.81 -11.72
N VAL A 110 5.24 -8.42 -12.31
CA VAL A 110 4.57 -7.93 -13.51
C VAL A 110 3.70 -6.73 -13.17
N SER A 111 2.92 -6.79 -12.09
CA SER A 111 2.10 -5.69 -11.60
C SER A 111 2.95 -4.45 -11.31
N THR A 112 4.09 -4.62 -10.61
CA THR A 112 5.07 -3.56 -10.37
C THR A 112 5.59 -2.95 -11.67
N ALA A 113 5.95 -3.78 -12.65
CA ALA A 113 6.44 -3.29 -13.95
C ALA A 113 5.35 -2.53 -14.73
N VAL A 114 4.11 -3.00 -14.70
CA VAL A 114 2.95 -2.34 -15.34
C VAL A 114 2.69 -0.97 -14.71
N PHE A 115 2.61 -0.88 -13.39
CA PHE A 115 2.37 0.40 -12.71
C PHE A 115 3.57 1.36 -12.85
N ALA A 116 4.81 0.86 -12.83
CA ALA A 116 5.99 1.68 -13.11
C ALA A 116 5.98 2.25 -14.54
N GLY A 117 5.62 1.43 -15.52
CA GLY A 117 5.46 1.86 -16.90
C GLY A 117 4.34 2.89 -17.06
N LEU A 118 3.18 2.65 -16.41
CA LEU A 118 2.07 3.59 -16.41
C LEU A 118 2.46 4.93 -15.77
N LEU A 119 3.16 4.92 -14.64
CA LEU A 119 3.66 6.13 -13.99
C LEU A 119 4.63 6.91 -14.89
N ALA A 120 5.54 6.20 -15.58
CA ALA A 120 6.45 6.83 -16.55
C ALA A 120 5.68 7.50 -17.69
N VAL A 121 4.62 6.85 -18.20
CA VAL A 121 3.73 7.44 -19.22
C VAL A 121 3.03 8.68 -18.67
N VAL A 122 2.44 8.62 -17.47
CA VAL A 122 1.76 9.77 -16.84
C VAL A 122 2.71 10.95 -16.67
N PHE A 123 3.92 10.73 -16.15
CA PHE A 123 4.93 11.78 -16.02
C PHE A 123 5.40 12.28 -17.39
N GLY A 124 5.56 11.42 -18.37
CA GLY A 124 5.93 11.79 -19.74
C GLY A 124 4.88 12.71 -20.36
N VAL A 125 3.62 12.31 -20.37
CA VAL A 125 2.50 13.11 -20.92
C VAL A 125 2.35 14.42 -20.15
N TRP A 126 2.46 14.40 -18.83
CA TRP A 126 2.43 15.60 -18.01
C TRP A 126 3.57 16.56 -18.37
N TRP A 127 4.80 16.06 -18.49
CA TRP A 127 5.96 16.87 -18.90
C TRP A 127 5.79 17.47 -20.29
N PHE A 128 5.35 16.69 -21.27
CA PHE A 128 5.18 17.16 -22.66
C PHE A 128 4.09 18.22 -22.75
N SER A 129 3.00 18.09 -21.97
CA SER A 129 1.86 19.02 -22.00
C SER A 129 2.09 20.27 -21.16
N GLN A 130 2.67 20.16 -19.96
CA GLN A 130 2.76 21.24 -18.97
C GLN A 130 4.18 21.77 -18.73
N ARG A 131 5.20 21.09 -19.27
CA ARG A 131 6.64 21.43 -19.15
C ARG A 131 7.15 21.56 -17.72
N THR A 132 6.43 21.01 -16.75
CA THR A 132 6.82 20.98 -15.34
C THR A 132 6.15 19.82 -14.63
N LEU A 133 6.88 19.17 -13.70
CA LEU A 133 6.36 18.17 -12.76
C LEU A 133 6.38 18.71 -11.31
N SER A 134 6.55 20.02 -11.14
CA SER A 134 6.67 20.64 -9.82
C SER A 134 5.30 20.76 -9.15
N ILE A 135 5.18 20.25 -7.94
CA ILE A 135 3.99 20.37 -7.10
C ILE A 135 3.63 21.84 -6.82
N HIS A 136 4.61 22.74 -6.70
CA HIS A 136 4.37 24.16 -6.47
C HIS A 136 3.74 24.88 -7.68
N SER A 137 3.64 24.21 -8.83
CA SER A 137 3.03 24.74 -10.05
C SER A 137 1.58 24.31 -10.26
N ILE A 138 0.96 23.60 -9.30
CA ILE A 138 -0.41 23.10 -9.40
C ILE A 138 -1.40 24.22 -9.06
N THR A 139 -1.65 25.04 -10.08
CA THR A 139 -2.54 26.22 -9.99
C THR A 139 -3.71 26.12 -10.98
N THR A 140 -3.66 25.19 -11.92
CA THR A 140 -4.67 24.97 -12.96
C THR A 140 -5.25 23.57 -12.89
N THR A 141 -6.51 23.42 -13.30
CA THR A 141 -7.20 22.11 -13.31
C THR A 141 -6.47 21.03 -14.11
N PRO A 142 -5.91 21.29 -15.33
CA PRO A 142 -5.16 20.27 -16.04
C PRO A 142 -3.93 19.75 -15.27
N ARG A 143 -3.19 20.63 -14.58
CA ARG A 143 -2.04 20.22 -13.75
C ARG A 143 -2.47 19.43 -12.53
N GLU A 144 -3.60 19.79 -11.96
CA GLU A 144 -4.18 19.09 -10.82
C GLU A 144 -4.66 17.69 -11.20
N VAL A 145 -5.26 17.50 -12.38
CA VAL A 145 -5.66 16.19 -12.91
C VAL A 145 -4.43 15.28 -13.09
N PHE A 146 -3.36 15.78 -13.72
CA PHE A 146 -2.11 15.01 -13.83
C PHE A 146 -1.50 14.66 -12.47
N TYR A 147 -1.58 15.59 -11.53
CA TYR A 147 -1.10 15.38 -10.16
C TYR A 147 -1.86 14.23 -9.48
N TRP A 148 -3.19 14.24 -9.50
CA TRP A 148 -3.99 13.19 -8.88
C TRP A 148 -3.87 11.84 -9.61
N LEU A 149 -3.72 11.87 -10.93
CA LEU A 149 -3.44 10.65 -11.69
C LEU A 149 -2.07 10.07 -11.33
N ALA A 150 -1.03 10.90 -11.24
CA ALA A 150 0.28 10.44 -10.78
C ALA A 150 0.21 9.89 -9.36
N ILE A 151 -0.53 10.53 -8.45
CA ILE A 151 -0.74 10.04 -7.09
C ILE A 151 -1.42 8.66 -7.09
N LEU A 152 -2.52 8.48 -7.80
CA LEU A 152 -3.22 7.20 -7.89
C LEU A 152 -2.27 6.08 -8.35
N VAL A 153 -1.53 6.33 -9.43
CA VAL A 153 -0.58 5.34 -9.97
C VAL A 153 0.60 5.11 -9.02
N THR A 154 1.06 6.13 -8.27
CA THR A 154 2.11 5.94 -7.27
C THR A 154 1.64 5.10 -6.08
N PHE A 155 0.37 5.18 -5.72
CA PHE A 155 -0.18 4.31 -4.68
C PHE A 155 -0.21 2.86 -5.14
N ALA A 156 -0.78 2.57 -6.29
CA ALA A 156 -0.81 1.22 -6.86
C ALA A 156 0.62 0.65 -7.08
N LEU A 157 1.53 1.44 -7.65
CA LEU A 157 2.94 1.03 -7.80
C LEU A 157 3.60 0.71 -6.47
N GLY A 158 3.34 1.54 -5.45
CA GLY A 158 4.02 1.37 -4.16
C GLY A 158 3.48 0.18 -3.38
N THR A 159 2.19 -0.19 -3.52
CA THR A 159 1.62 -1.44 -3.02
C THR A 159 2.32 -2.61 -3.73
N ALA A 160 2.16 -2.75 -5.05
CA ALA A 160 2.76 -3.85 -5.80
C ALA A 160 4.28 -4.02 -5.54
N ALA A 161 5.03 -2.92 -5.41
CA ALA A 161 6.46 -2.97 -5.13
C ALA A 161 6.78 -3.35 -3.68
N GLY A 162 5.94 -2.93 -2.73
CA GLY A 162 6.07 -3.28 -1.31
C GLY A 162 5.90 -4.79 -1.11
N ASP A 163 4.80 -5.33 -1.62
CA ASP A 163 4.44 -6.74 -1.53
C ASP A 163 5.45 -7.62 -2.28
N TRP A 164 5.90 -7.17 -3.47
CA TRP A 164 6.95 -7.87 -4.18
C TRP A 164 8.27 -7.92 -3.41
N ILE A 165 8.61 -6.87 -2.65
CA ILE A 165 9.79 -6.89 -1.77
C ILE A 165 9.59 -7.89 -0.63
N LEU A 166 8.41 -7.96 -0.02
CA LEU A 166 8.07 -8.95 1.00
C LEU A 166 8.17 -10.37 0.44
N GLU A 167 7.57 -10.63 -0.72
CA GLU A 167 7.65 -11.92 -1.44
C GLU A 167 9.10 -12.32 -1.73
N LEU A 168 9.92 -11.39 -2.25
CA LEU A 168 11.32 -11.67 -2.59
C LEU A 168 12.21 -11.94 -1.39
N THR A 169 11.93 -11.32 -0.26
CA THR A 169 12.86 -11.32 0.88
C THR A 169 12.43 -12.22 2.02
N GLY A 170 11.13 -12.50 2.15
CA GLY A 170 10.56 -13.15 3.31
C GLY A 170 10.74 -12.36 4.61
N TRP A 171 11.09 -11.07 4.52
CA TRP A 171 11.22 -10.24 5.70
C TRP A 171 9.85 -9.94 6.28
N GLY A 172 9.73 -10.02 7.60
CA GLY A 172 8.52 -9.56 8.25
C GLY A 172 8.29 -8.04 8.07
N PRO A 173 7.06 -7.57 8.24
CA PRO A 173 6.69 -6.18 7.92
C PRO A 173 7.53 -5.15 8.70
N GLY A 174 7.84 -5.41 9.97
CA GLY A 174 8.68 -4.51 10.79
C GLY A 174 10.11 -4.33 10.26
N VAL A 175 10.72 -5.38 9.72
CA VAL A 175 12.05 -5.31 9.09
C VAL A 175 11.96 -4.62 7.73
N SER A 176 10.89 -4.89 6.99
CA SER A 176 10.65 -4.34 5.65
C SER A 176 10.46 -2.82 5.66
N VAL A 177 10.06 -2.21 6.79
CA VAL A 177 10.06 -0.74 6.97
C VAL A 177 11.44 -0.11 6.75
N LEU A 178 12.53 -0.83 7.08
CA LEU A 178 13.89 -0.27 7.04
C LEU A 178 14.37 0.04 5.63
N LEU A 179 13.95 -0.74 4.63
CA LEU A 179 14.39 -0.53 3.25
C LEU A 179 13.82 0.78 2.66
N PRO A 180 12.52 1.02 2.59
CA PRO A 180 11.98 2.28 2.08
C PRO A 180 12.39 3.47 2.96
N ALA A 181 12.51 3.32 4.27
CA ALA A 181 13.03 4.38 5.16
C ALA A 181 14.47 4.75 4.80
N GLY A 182 15.37 3.77 4.63
CA GLY A 182 16.75 3.99 4.21
C GLY A 182 16.84 4.64 2.83
N LEU A 183 16.01 4.23 1.89
CA LEU A 183 15.94 4.84 0.55
C LEU A 183 15.45 6.30 0.60
N ILE A 184 14.46 6.61 1.45
CA ILE A 184 14.02 8.01 1.68
C ILE A 184 15.17 8.84 2.26
N VAL A 185 15.92 8.32 3.22
CA VAL A 185 17.11 9.00 3.75
C VAL A 185 18.14 9.25 2.64
N ALA A 186 18.41 8.26 1.79
CA ALA A 186 19.31 8.43 0.64
C ALA A 186 18.80 9.50 -0.34
N VAL A 187 17.49 9.57 -0.60
CA VAL A 187 16.88 10.63 -1.43
C VAL A 187 17.10 12.01 -0.80
N VAL A 188 16.88 12.14 0.52
CA VAL A 188 17.13 13.41 1.25
C VAL A 188 18.60 13.80 1.22
N VAL A 189 19.53 12.87 1.39
CA VAL A 189 20.97 13.12 1.28
C VAL A 189 21.33 13.62 -0.13
N GLY A 190 20.87 12.95 -1.18
CA GLY A 190 21.10 13.37 -2.55
C GLY A 190 20.53 14.77 -2.84
N TRP A 191 19.35 15.07 -2.33
CA TRP A 191 18.78 16.42 -2.42
C TRP A 191 19.66 17.46 -1.71
N ARG A 192 20.14 17.17 -0.50
CA ARG A 192 21.06 18.05 0.24
C ARG A 192 22.41 18.24 -0.47
N MET A 193 22.85 17.26 -1.25
CA MET A 193 24.04 17.36 -2.10
C MET A 193 23.83 18.21 -3.37
N GLY A 194 22.65 18.84 -3.53
CA GLY A 194 22.32 19.71 -4.66
C GLY A 194 21.61 18.97 -5.80
N GLY A 195 20.89 17.90 -5.49
CA GLY A 195 20.02 17.20 -6.44
C GLY A 195 18.76 17.99 -6.81
N ASN A 196 18.14 17.60 -7.92
CA ASN A 196 16.90 18.19 -8.39
C ASN A 196 15.76 17.96 -7.37
N ALA A 197 15.16 19.04 -6.88
CA ALA A 197 14.13 18.98 -5.84
C ALA A 197 12.84 18.28 -6.31
N VAL A 198 12.49 18.39 -7.60
CA VAL A 198 11.29 17.74 -8.17
C VAL A 198 11.51 16.23 -8.23
N LEU A 199 12.70 15.78 -8.68
CA LEU A 199 13.04 14.36 -8.68
C LEU A 199 13.06 13.80 -7.26
N ALA A 200 13.71 14.48 -6.33
CA ALA A 200 13.76 14.06 -4.92
C ALA A 200 12.37 13.97 -4.29
N PHE A 201 11.48 14.93 -4.59
CA PHE A 201 10.10 14.90 -4.13
C PHE A 201 9.36 13.64 -4.62
N TRP A 202 9.40 13.35 -5.93
CA TRP A 202 8.66 12.21 -6.46
C TRP A 202 9.25 10.87 -6.03
N LEU A 203 10.58 10.76 -5.92
CA LEU A 203 11.21 9.54 -5.37
C LEU A 203 10.79 9.32 -3.91
N ALA A 204 10.85 10.34 -3.06
CA ALA A 204 10.39 10.23 -1.69
C ALA A 204 8.88 9.93 -1.62
N TYR A 205 8.07 10.55 -2.50
CA TYR A 205 6.63 10.36 -2.55
C TYR A 205 6.26 8.90 -2.86
N ILE A 206 6.93 8.29 -3.84
CA ILE A 206 6.74 6.87 -4.19
C ILE A 206 7.14 5.97 -3.00
N LEU A 207 8.31 6.22 -2.42
CA LEU A 207 8.87 5.41 -1.33
C LEU A 207 8.07 5.50 -0.02
N THR A 208 7.29 6.56 0.21
CA THR A 208 6.41 6.64 1.38
C THR A 208 5.25 5.64 1.32
N ARG A 209 4.92 5.09 0.13
CA ARG A 209 3.83 4.12 0.03
C ARG A 209 4.22 2.76 0.63
N PRO A 210 5.30 2.06 0.16
CA PRO A 210 5.73 0.82 0.79
C PRO A 210 6.15 1.02 2.26
N LEU A 211 6.66 2.21 2.63
CA LEU A 211 6.93 2.53 4.03
C LEU A 211 5.66 2.49 4.88
N GLY A 212 4.58 3.10 4.41
CA GLY A 212 3.32 3.20 5.15
C GLY A 212 2.55 1.89 5.16
N ALA A 213 2.58 1.10 4.09
CA ALA A 213 2.02 -0.24 4.03
C ALA A 213 2.68 -1.14 5.09
N ASN A 214 3.99 -1.33 5.00
CA ASN A 214 4.73 -2.13 5.98
C ASN A 214 4.56 -1.65 7.44
N LEU A 215 4.33 -0.35 7.67
CA LEU A 215 3.95 0.15 9.01
C LEU A 215 2.54 -0.31 9.39
N GLY A 216 1.57 -0.28 8.46
CA GLY A 216 0.21 -0.74 8.68
C GLY A 216 0.18 -2.20 9.10
N ASP A 217 0.88 -3.04 8.34
CA ASP A 217 1.01 -4.47 8.59
C ASP A 217 1.74 -4.75 9.89
N TRP A 218 2.85 -4.04 10.13
CA TRP A 218 3.59 -4.21 11.38
C TRP A 218 2.72 -3.91 12.61
N PHE A 219 1.87 -2.91 12.56
CA PHE A 219 0.94 -2.60 13.64
C PHE A 219 -0.27 -3.56 13.66
N GLY A 220 -0.80 -3.92 12.49
CA GLY A 220 -2.05 -4.67 12.33
C GLY A 220 -1.91 -6.17 12.52
N LEU A 221 -0.87 -6.77 11.93
CA LEU A 221 -0.68 -8.21 11.89
C LEU A 221 -0.44 -8.82 13.28
N PRO A 222 -0.83 -10.10 13.49
CA PRO A 222 -0.57 -10.85 14.71
C PRO A 222 0.94 -11.02 14.98
N THR A 223 1.28 -11.35 16.23
CA THR A 223 2.68 -11.51 16.66
C THR A 223 3.37 -12.74 16.07
N ASP A 224 2.65 -13.76 15.70
CA ASP A 224 3.12 -14.96 14.97
C ASP A 224 3.50 -14.64 13.52
N GLN A 225 2.88 -13.64 12.93
CA GLN A 225 3.25 -13.05 11.63
C GLN A 225 4.21 -11.85 11.75
N GLN A 226 4.92 -11.73 12.86
CA GLN A 226 5.89 -10.69 13.15
C GLN A 226 5.29 -9.26 13.23
N GLY A 227 3.99 -9.13 13.43
CA GLY A 227 3.29 -7.88 13.72
C GLY A 227 3.25 -7.56 15.21
N LEU A 228 2.62 -6.43 15.56
CA LEU A 228 2.39 -6.00 16.95
C LEU A 228 1.05 -6.49 17.53
N GLY A 229 0.19 -7.08 16.72
CA GLY A 229 -1.07 -7.69 17.16
C GLY A 229 -2.19 -6.70 17.53
N LEU A 230 -2.15 -5.45 17.03
CA LEU A 230 -3.24 -4.49 17.32
C LEU A 230 -4.51 -4.79 16.52
N GLY A 231 -4.40 -5.53 15.41
CA GLY A 231 -5.47 -5.76 14.47
C GLY A 231 -5.72 -4.59 13.53
N VAL A 232 -6.19 -4.89 12.30
CA VAL A 232 -6.36 -3.90 11.23
C VAL A 232 -7.38 -2.80 11.57
N ALA A 233 -8.47 -3.15 12.26
CA ALA A 233 -9.51 -2.19 12.65
C ALA A 233 -8.99 -1.14 13.64
N LEU A 234 -8.31 -1.55 14.71
CA LEU A 234 -7.77 -0.63 15.72
C LEU A 234 -6.64 0.21 15.13
N THR A 235 -5.76 -0.38 14.32
CA THR A 235 -4.72 0.30 13.56
C THR A 235 -5.31 1.40 12.69
N SER A 236 -6.31 1.09 11.87
CA SER A 236 -7.01 2.06 11.02
C SER A 236 -7.60 3.22 11.82
N VAL A 237 -8.28 2.93 12.93
CA VAL A 237 -8.89 3.97 13.79
C VAL A 237 -7.82 4.88 14.40
N ILE A 238 -6.73 4.33 14.92
CA ILE A 238 -5.63 5.13 15.50
C ILE A 238 -5.05 6.09 14.47
N PHE A 239 -4.74 5.60 13.28
CA PHE A 239 -4.13 6.42 12.24
C PHE A 239 -5.12 7.43 11.63
N LEU A 240 -6.40 7.06 11.45
CA LEU A 240 -7.45 8.02 11.04
C LEU A 240 -7.63 9.15 12.05
N VAL A 241 -7.64 8.85 13.34
CA VAL A 241 -7.70 9.86 14.41
C VAL A 241 -6.46 10.76 14.37
N ALA A 242 -5.27 10.19 14.18
CA ALA A 242 -4.04 10.97 14.06
C ALA A 242 -4.05 11.89 12.82
N ILE A 243 -4.53 11.40 11.67
CA ILE A 243 -4.73 12.23 10.46
C ILE A 243 -5.70 13.37 10.76
N LEU A 244 -6.89 13.05 11.31
CA LEU A 244 -7.91 14.05 11.60
C LEU A 244 -7.39 15.12 12.57
N ALA A 245 -6.74 14.71 13.64
CA ALA A 245 -6.14 15.62 14.62
C ALA A 245 -5.11 16.55 13.96
N THR A 246 -4.26 16.00 13.09
CA THR A 246 -3.25 16.80 12.39
C THR A 246 -3.90 17.74 11.36
N VAL A 247 -4.91 17.29 10.62
CA VAL A 247 -5.66 18.14 9.67
C VAL A 247 -6.39 19.28 10.38
N VAL A 248 -7.00 19.02 11.56
CA VAL A 248 -7.60 20.05 12.41
C VAL A 248 -6.53 21.05 12.85
N TYR A 249 -5.40 20.55 13.34
CA TYR A 249 -4.27 21.40 13.74
C TYR A 249 -3.80 22.30 12.58
N LEU A 250 -3.59 21.76 11.39
CA LEU A 250 -3.19 22.53 10.20
C LEU A 250 -4.25 23.54 9.77
N THR A 251 -5.52 23.18 9.86
CA THR A 251 -6.64 24.10 9.54
C THR A 251 -6.67 25.30 10.46
N LEU A 252 -6.39 25.08 11.76
CA LEU A 252 -6.38 26.14 12.77
C LEU A 252 -5.11 27.00 12.73
N THR A 253 -3.94 26.36 12.59
CA THR A 253 -2.63 27.01 12.71
C THR A 253 -2.05 27.49 11.38
N ARG A 254 -2.45 26.85 10.25
CA ARG A 254 -1.85 27.05 8.91
C ARG A 254 -0.34 26.78 8.90
N ALA A 255 0.13 25.85 9.70
CA ALA A 255 1.55 25.51 9.82
C ALA A 255 2.14 24.88 8.53
N ASP A 256 1.28 24.47 7.59
CA ASP A 256 1.61 23.97 6.26
C ASP A 256 1.67 25.06 5.17
N VAL A 257 1.48 26.34 5.55
CA VAL A 257 1.56 27.49 4.64
C VAL A 257 2.84 28.26 4.94
N ILE A 258 3.79 28.23 4.01
CA ILE A 258 5.06 28.96 4.14
C ILE A 258 4.91 30.35 3.50
N ASP A 259 5.05 31.41 4.31
CA ASP A 259 4.96 32.81 3.86
C ASP A 259 6.16 33.28 3.01
N THR A 260 7.25 32.49 3.01
CA THR A 260 8.48 32.84 2.29
C THR A 260 8.82 31.74 1.29
N LYS A 261 8.98 32.12 0.01
CA LYS A 261 9.55 31.20 -1.00
C LYS A 261 10.92 30.73 -0.51
N PRO A 262 11.16 29.41 -0.35
CA PRO A 262 12.52 28.94 -0.13
C PRO A 262 13.38 29.42 -1.29
N LEU A 263 14.53 30.04 -0.99
CA LEU A 263 15.55 30.31 -2.01
C LEU A 263 15.96 28.96 -2.61
N ALA A 264 15.51 28.71 -3.83
CA ALA A 264 15.96 27.54 -4.56
C ALA A 264 17.47 27.67 -4.71
N THR A 265 18.22 26.79 -4.06
CA THR A 265 19.66 26.69 -4.25
C THR A 265 19.89 26.38 -5.73
N PRO A 266 20.61 27.21 -6.48
CA PRO A 266 20.80 26.96 -7.90
C PRO A 266 21.56 25.64 -8.07
N THR A 267 20.89 24.65 -8.63
CA THR A 267 21.52 23.35 -8.96
C THR A 267 22.46 23.56 -10.14
N THR A 268 23.70 23.13 -9.98
CA THR A 268 24.66 23.14 -11.10
C THR A 268 24.60 21.80 -11.83
N LYS A 269 24.80 21.79 -13.16
CA LYS A 269 24.87 20.53 -13.94
C LYS A 269 25.87 19.52 -13.37
N LYS A 270 26.91 19.99 -12.70
CA LYS A 270 27.93 19.15 -12.04
C LYS A 270 27.39 18.50 -10.78
N SER A 271 26.58 19.20 -9.96
CA SER A 271 25.94 18.61 -8.78
C SER A 271 24.87 17.60 -9.18
N GLU A 272 24.05 17.89 -10.18
CA GLU A 272 23.03 16.94 -10.69
C GLU A 272 23.65 15.62 -11.14
N ARG A 273 24.73 15.66 -11.94
CA ARG A 273 25.42 14.43 -12.39
C ARG A 273 25.99 13.61 -11.22
N ARG A 274 26.53 14.27 -10.19
CA ARG A 274 27.03 13.59 -8.98
C ARG A 274 25.89 12.92 -8.22
N VAL A 275 24.77 13.60 -8.06
CA VAL A 275 23.57 13.08 -7.38
C VAL A 275 22.95 11.94 -8.15
N LEU A 276 22.84 12.04 -9.49
CA LEU A 276 22.37 10.93 -10.31
C LEU A 276 23.30 9.71 -10.19
N GLY A 277 24.62 9.91 -10.16
CA GLY A 277 25.59 8.84 -9.90
C GLY A 277 25.40 8.23 -8.50
N PHE A 278 25.17 9.04 -7.48
CA PHE A 278 24.85 8.58 -6.13
C PHE A 278 23.56 7.74 -6.10
N TYR A 279 22.45 8.22 -6.71
CA TYR A 279 21.22 7.46 -6.78
C TYR A 279 21.37 6.16 -7.57
N ALA A 280 22.18 6.16 -8.64
CA ALA A 280 22.49 4.94 -9.39
C ALA A 280 23.23 3.90 -8.53
N ILE A 281 24.19 4.34 -7.70
CA ILE A 281 24.90 3.47 -6.75
C ILE A 281 23.91 2.93 -5.71
N VAL A 282 23.06 3.78 -5.13
CA VAL A 282 22.04 3.35 -4.16
C VAL A 282 21.12 2.31 -4.80
N ALA A 283 20.62 2.55 -6.03
CA ALA A 283 19.78 1.60 -6.75
C ALA A 283 20.48 0.25 -7.00
N LEU A 284 21.75 0.28 -7.43
CA LEU A 284 22.54 -0.95 -7.63
C LEU A 284 22.75 -1.72 -6.32
N LEU A 285 23.01 -1.03 -5.21
CA LEU A 285 23.14 -1.66 -3.89
C LEU A 285 21.80 -2.24 -3.42
N THR A 286 20.68 -1.56 -3.69
CA THR A 286 19.35 -2.08 -3.38
C THR A 286 19.05 -3.33 -4.20
N ILE A 287 19.33 -3.32 -5.51
CA ILE A 287 19.17 -4.51 -6.37
C ILE A 287 20.04 -5.66 -5.87
N ALA A 288 21.31 -5.39 -5.53
CA ALA A 288 22.20 -6.40 -4.98
C ALA A 288 21.72 -6.96 -3.64
N LEU A 289 21.16 -6.12 -2.77
CA LEU A 289 20.56 -6.53 -1.50
C LEU A 289 19.33 -7.43 -1.73
N LEU A 290 18.42 -7.00 -2.60
CA LEU A 290 17.20 -7.75 -2.89
C LEU A 290 17.52 -9.09 -3.58
N THR A 291 18.47 -9.12 -4.53
CA THR A 291 18.89 -10.37 -5.17
C THR A 291 19.60 -11.31 -4.20
N TRP A 292 20.37 -10.77 -3.27
CA TRP A 292 20.98 -11.57 -2.20
C TRP A 292 19.91 -12.10 -1.25
N ALA A 293 18.95 -11.28 -0.81
CA ALA A 293 17.87 -11.70 0.08
C ALA A 293 16.98 -12.76 -0.57
N ALA A 294 16.60 -12.59 -1.83
CA ALA A 294 15.83 -13.56 -2.60
C ALA A 294 16.54 -14.93 -2.77
N ALA A 295 17.86 -14.96 -2.66
CA ALA A 295 18.65 -16.20 -2.72
C ALA A 295 18.76 -16.90 -1.35
N GLN A 296 18.30 -16.27 -0.25
CA GLN A 296 18.31 -16.92 1.07
C GLN A 296 17.05 -17.76 1.22
N PRO A 297 17.11 -18.92 1.90
CA PRO A 297 15.92 -19.66 2.27
C PRO A 297 15.02 -18.81 3.18
N HIS A 298 13.77 -18.63 2.82
CA HIS A 298 12.77 -17.94 3.62
C HIS A 298 11.40 -18.58 3.39
N SER A 299 10.51 -18.48 4.37
CA SER A 299 9.10 -18.77 4.18
C SER A 299 8.52 -17.84 3.11
N ALA A 300 7.43 -18.26 2.45
CA ALA A 300 6.66 -17.33 1.64
C ALA A 300 6.26 -16.12 2.50
N ALA A 301 6.15 -14.95 1.87
CA ALA A 301 5.48 -13.84 2.53
C ALA A 301 4.07 -14.32 2.98
N PRO A 302 3.52 -13.78 4.07
CA PRO A 302 2.10 -13.99 4.36
C PRO A 302 1.31 -13.78 3.07
N ALA A 303 0.32 -14.65 2.81
CA ALA A 303 -0.53 -14.54 1.64
C ALA A 303 -1.00 -13.10 1.48
N SER A 304 -1.09 -12.65 0.24
CA SER A 304 -1.25 -11.24 -0.12
C SER A 304 -2.27 -10.51 0.77
N GLU A 305 -2.00 -9.27 1.02
CA GLU A 305 -2.74 -8.35 1.92
C GLU A 305 -4.26 -8.24 1.70
N GLY A 306 -4.80 -9.00 0.75
CA GLY A 306 -6.22 -9.27 0.56
C GLY A 306 -6.84 -10.10 1.68
N GLU A 307 -6.06 -10.85 2.44
CA GLU A 307 -6.52 -11.66 3.56
C GLU A 307 -6.07 -11.02 4.87
N GLY A 308 -7.03 -10.45 5.63
CA GLY A 308 -6.77 -9.95 6.98
C GLY A 308 -6.11 -11.03 7.84
N PRO A 309 -5.38 -10.65 8.87
CA PRO A 309 -4.69 -11.61 9.71
C PRO A 309 -5.68 -12.69 10.14
N ALA A 310 -5.35 -13.93 9.84
CA ALA A 310 -6.06 -15.06 10.41
C ALA A 310 -6.03 -14.88 11.93
N THR A 311 -7.11 -14.30 12.45
CA THR A 311 -7.30 -14.29 13.89
C THR A 311 -7.27 -15.76 14.28
N SER A 312 -6.35 -16.16 15.15
CA SER A 312 -6.24 -17.53 15.63
C SER A 312 -7.53 -17.91 16.38
N VAL A 313 -8.56 -18.21 15.60
CA VAL A 313 -9.85 -18.65 16.12
C VAL A 313 -9.71 -20.12 16.46
N THR A 314 -9.91 -20.45 17.72
CA THR A 314 -9.97 -21.83 18.14
C THR A 314 -11.42 -22.27 18.10
N LEU A 315 -11.72 -23.29 17.31
CA LEU A 315 -13.06 -23.89 17.33
C LEU A 315 -13.31 -24.62 18.65
N ALA A 316 -14.55 -24.57 19.13
CA ALA A 316 -14.95 -25.37 20.28
C ALA A 316 -14.76 -26.87 19.97
N PRO A 317 -14.31 -27.70 20.95
CA PRO A 317 -14.10 -29.14 20.71
C PRO A 317 -15.34 -29.79 20.12
N GLY A 318 -15.17 -30.48 18.98
CA GLY A 318 -16.25 -31.20 18.28
C GLY A 318 -17.09 -30.31 17.31
N THR A 319 -16.69 -29.07 17.07
CA THR A 319 -17.35 -28.20 16.07
C THR A 319 -16.64 -28.35 14.73
N SER A 320 -17.38 -28.64 13.64
CA SER A 320 -16.84 -28.60 12.29
C SER A 320 -16.84 -27.15 11.77
N ALA A 321 -15.71 -26.69 11.20
CA ALA A 321 -15.59 -25.39 10.57
C ALA A 321 -16.51 -25.24 9.35
N THR A 322 -16.86 -26.35 8.71
CA THR A 322 -17.66 -26.38 7.47
C THR A 322 -19.16 -26.53 7.71
N ALA A 323 -19.60 -26.70 8.97
CA ALA A 323 -20.98 -27.13 9.31
C ALA A 323 -22.10 -26.24 8.72
N LYS A 324 -21.82 -24.97 8.46
CA LYS A 324 -22.80 -24.01 7.91
C LYS A 324 -22.58 -23.68 6.44
N PHE A 325 -21.53 -24.21 5.82
CA PHE A 325 -21.23 -23.92 4.42
C PHE A 325 -21.90 -24.93 3.48
N PRO A 326 -22.26 -24.52 2.25
CA PRO A 326 -22.77 -25.42 1.23
C PRO A 326 -21.78 -26.53 0.90
N ALA A 327 -22.23 -27.77 0.92
CA ALA A 327 -21.36 -28.92 0.65
C ALA A 327 -20.71 -28.88 -0.75
N SER A 328 -21.34 -28.20 -1.73
CA SER A 328 -20.73 -27.97 -3.04
C SER A 328 -19.48 -27.11 -2.96
N SER A 329 -19.54 -25.96 -2.28
CA SER A 329 -18.41 -25.04 -2.13
C SER A 329 -17.26 -25.70 -1.38
N VAL A 330 -17.57 -26.38 -0.27
CA VAL A 330 -16.57 -27.15 0.49
C VAL A 330 -15.94 -28.25 -0.37
N GLY A 331 -16.73 -28.93 -1.21
CA GLY A 331 -16.26 -29.94 -2.15
C GLY A 331 -15.30 -29.39 -3.21
N ASP A 332 -15.58 -28.20 -3.71
CA ASP A 332 -14.72 -27.53 -4.69
C ASP A 332 -13.36 -27.16 -4.07
N PHE A 333 -13.33 -26.53 -2.89
CA PHE A 333 -12.09 -26.22 -2.17
C PHE A 333 -11.28 -27.48 -1.85
N ARG A 334 -11.96 -28.51 -1.36
CA ARG A 334 -11.34 -29.81 -1.06
C ARG A 334 -10.70 -30.44 -2.29
N THR A 335 -11.35 -30.34 -3.46
CA THR A 335 -10.82 -30.86 -4.72
C THR A 335 -9.53 -30.14 -5.11
N ILE A 336 -9.50 -28.81 -5.01
CA ILE A 336 -8.32 -28.03 -5.35
C ILE A 336 -7.16 -28.33 -4.40
N ALA A 337 -7.43 -28.40 -3.09
CA ALA A 337 -6.42 -28.75 -2.09
C ALA A 337 -5.85 -30.16 -2.31
N ALA A 338 -6.70 -31.15 -2.62
CA ALA A 338 -6.28 -32.54 -2.91
C ALA A 338 -5.43 -32.62 -4.20
N ASP A 339 -5.83 -31.90 -5.25
CA ASP A 339 -5.04 -31.80 -6.47
C ASP A 339 -3.65 -31.19 -6.21
N THR A 340 -3.60 -30.13 -5.39
CA THR A 340 -2.34 -29.49 -5.00
C THR A 340 -1.42 -30.48 -4.27
N LEU A 341 -1.96 -31.21 -3.28
CA LEU A 341 -1.22 -32.24 -2.56
C LEU A 341 -0.68 -33.35 -3.49
N SER A 342 -1.49 -33.78 -4.45
CA SER A 342 -1.10 -34.77 -5.45
C SER A 342 0.04 -34.28 -6.34
N LEU A 343 0.05 -33.01 -6.70
CA LEU A 343 1.11 -32.37 -7.49
C LEU A 343 2.43 -32.29 -6.70
N ILE A 344 2.37 -31.98 -5.41
CA ILE A 344 3.53 -31.97 -4.50
C ILE A 344 4.12 -33.39 -4.40
N GLN A 345 3.29 -34.38 -4.12
CA GLN A 345 3.72 -35.81 -4.05
C GLN A 345 4.32 -36.30 -5.36
N ALA A 346 3.90 -35.74 -6.50
CA ALA A 346 4.47 -36.04 -7.80
C ALA A 346 5.75 -35.21 -8.13
N GLY A 347 6.26 -34.38 -7.21
CA GLY A 347 7.42 -33.51 -7.42
C GLY A 347 7.19 -32.37 -8.41
N LYS A 348 5.94 -31.99 -8.67
CA LYS A 348 5.56 -30.96 -9.65
C LYS A 348 5.33 -29.61 -8.99
N GLN A 349 6.34 -29.10 -8.28
CA GLN A 349 6.24 -27.89 -7.43
C GLN A 349 5.62 -26.67 -8.14
N LYS A 350 6.08 -26.37 -9.36
CA LYS A 350 5.54 -25.23 -10.12
C LYS A 350 4.03 -25.36 -10.41
N ALA A 351 3.57 -26.58 -10.67
CA ALA A 351 2.16 -26.84 -10.90
C ALA A 351 1.34 -26.81 -9.61
N ALA A 352 1.93 -27.25 -8.49
CA ALA A 352 1.32 -27.16 -7.16
C ALA A 352 1.15 -25.69 -6.74
N ALA A 353 2.18 -24.86 -6.94
CA ALA A 353 2.11 -23.43 -6.66
C ALA A 353 1.06 -22.68 -7.52
N ALA A 354 0.87 -23.10 -8.77
CA ALA A 354 -0.22 -22.55 -9.59
C ALA A 354 -1.60 -23.05 -9.09
N ARG A 355 -1.70 -24.33 -8.70
CA ARG A 355 -2.97 -24.92 -8.26
C ARG A 355 -3.44 -24.37 -6.90
N ILE A 356 -2.53 -24.08 -5.99
CA ILE A 356 -2.90 -23.47 -4.71
C ILE A 356 -3.40 -22.02 -4.88
N THR A 357 -2.93 -21.31 -5.92
CA THR A 357 -3.48 -20.00 -6.28
C THR A 357 -4.93 -20.10 -6.78
N ASP A 358 -5.32 -21.21 -7.42
CA ASP A 358 -6.73 -21.43 -7.75
C ASP A 358 -7.58 -21.61 -6.47
N LEU A 359 -7.02 -22.20 -5.38
CA LEU A 359 -7.70 -22.33 -4.11
C LEU A 359 -7.94 -20.98 -3.44
N GLU A 360 -6.89 -20.18 -3.31
CA GLU A 360 -6.95 -18.83 -2.79
C GLU A 360 -8.04 -18.01 -3.52
N LYS A 361 -7.96 -17.95 -4.84
CA LYS A 361 -8.96 -17.25 -5.64
C LYS A 361 -10.39 -17.77 -5.44
N ALA A 362 -10.59 -19.07 -5.40
CA ALA A 362 -11.92 -19.66 -5.20
C ALA A 362 -12.47 -19.33 -3.80
N TRP A 363 -11.57 -19.24 -2.80
CA TRP A 363 -11.91 -18.88 -1.43
C TRP A 363 -12.33 -17.41 -1.36
N ASP A 364 -11.54 -16.50 -1.92
CA ASP A 364 -11.82 -15.05 -1.95
C ASP A 364 -13.12 -14.74 -2.69
N ASP A 365 -13.33 -15.34 -3.86
CA ASP A 365 -14.57 -15.21 -4.64
C ASP A 365 -15.82 -15.67 -3.85
N ALA A 366 -15.64 -16.63 -2.90
CA ALA A 366 -16.71 -17.14 -2.07
C ALA A 366 -16.95 -16.33 -0.79
N GLN A 367 -16.03 -15.47 -0.38
CA GLN A 367 -16.07 -14.69 0.87
C GLN A 367 -17.40 -13.94 1.06
N PRO A 368 -17.91 -13.15 0.10
CA PRO A 368 -19.15 -12.39 0.29
C PRO A 368 -20.38 -13.26 0.57
N THR A 369 -20.33 -14.54 0.20
CA THR A 369 -21.44 -15.49 0.35
C THR A 369 -21.28 -16.41 1.55
N LEU A 370 -20.07 -16.85 1.87
CA LEU A 370 -19.81 -17.84 2.91
C LEU A 370 -19.48 -17.22 4.27
N GLN A 371 -18.69 -16.17 4.33
CA GLN A 371 -18.32 -15.52 5.60
C GLN A 371 -19.54 -15.05 6.42
N PRO A 372 -20.61 -14.47 5.83
CA PRO A 372 -21.82 -14.10 6.56
C PRO A 372 -22.60 -15.30 7.15
N LEU A 373 -22.38 -16.51 6.63
CA LEU A 373 -23.04 -17.72 7.16
C LEU A 373 -22.38 -18.20 8.46
N ASP A 374 -21.05 -18.14 8.51
CA ASP A 374 -20.25 -18.49 9.68
C ASP A 374 -18.89 -17.80 9.66
N GLY A 375 -18.81 -16.61 10.23
CA GLY A 375 -17.54 -15.86 10.31
C GLY A 375 -16.47 -16.58 11.13
N THR A 376 -16.84 -17.37 12.14
CA THR A 376 -15.88 -18.15 12.96
C THR A 376 -15.31 -19.31 12.17
N GLY A 377 -16.18 -20.08 11.48
CA GLY A 377 -15.76 -21.18 10.61
C GLY A 377 -14.95 -20.67 9.43
N TRP A 378 -15.36 -19.55 8.82
CA TRP A 378 -14.62 -18.88 7.75
C TRP A 378 -13.17 -18.57 8.18
N THR A 379 -13.00 -17.77 9.25
CA THR A 379 -11.67 -17.36 9.74
C THR A 379 -10.79 -18.55 10.16
N TYR A 380 -11.38 -19.64 10.63
CA TYR A 380 -10.62 -20.85 10.97
C TYR A 380 -10.07 -21.54 9.71
N ILE A 381 -10.90 -21.72 8.68
CA ILE A 381 -10.50 -22.35 7.40
C ILE A 381 -9.49 -21.44 6.68
N ASP A 382 -9.72 -20.14 6.67
CA ASP A 382 -8.86 -19.10 6.14
C ASP A 382 -7.41 -19.27 6.63
N GLY A 383 -7.22 -19.31 7.94
CA GLY A 383 -5.90 -19.56 8.52
C GLY A 383 -5.26 -20.92 8.15
N GLN A 384 -6.05 -21.93 7.79
CA GLN A 384 -5.51 -23.20 7.27
C GLN A 384 -5.10 -23.08 5.80
N ILE A 385 -5.83 -22.29 5.02
CA ILE A 385 -5.47 -21.97 3.63
C ILE A 385 -4.17 -21.16 3.61
N ASP A 386 -4.03 -20.13 4.46
CA ASP A 386 -2.82 -19.33 4.60
C ASP A 386 -1.59 -20.18 4.94
N ALA A 387 -1.74 -21.11 5.87
CA ALA A 387 -0.65 -22.03 6.23
C ALA A 387 -0.24 -22.89 5.02
N ALA A 388 -1.20 -23.37 4.23
CA ALA A 388 -0.94 -24.14 3.02
C ALA A 388 -0.28 -23.29 1.92
N LEU A 389 -0.75 -22.06 1.69
CA LEU A 389 -0.17 -21.10 0.76
C LEU A 389 1.29 -20.79 1.12
N THR A 390 1.54 -20.49 2.41
CA THR A 390 2.88 -20.21 2.93
C THR A 390 3.84 -21.37 2.71
N ALA A 391 3.42 -22.61 2.96
CA ALA A 391 4.25 -23.80 2.77
C ALA A 391 4.56 -24.03 1.28
N VAL A 392 3.53 -24.01 0.42
CA VAL A 392 3.66 -24.35 -1.02
C VAL A 392 4.40 -23.26 -1.81
N ARG A 393 4.29 -22.00 -1.40
CA ARG A 393 4.92 -20.85 -2.06
C ARG A 393 6.29 -20.50 -1.49
N ALA A 394 6.80 -21.21 -0.48
CA ALA A 394 8.13 -20.97 0.05
C ALA A 394 9.20 -21.01 -1.06
N ASN A 395 10.23 -20.18 -0.98
CA ASN A 395 11.29 -20.16 -1.99
C ASN A 395 12.17 -21.43 -1.94
N ALA A 396 12.15 -22.15 -0.81
CA ALA A 396 12.76 -23.45 -0.62
C ALA A 396 11.73 -24.37 0.08
N PRO A 397 10.68 -24.82 -0.66
CA PRO A 397 9.58 -25.57 -0.06
C PRO A 397 10.08 -26.93 0.46
N ASP A 398 9.61 -27.32 1.64
CA ASP A 398 9.83 -28.65 2.21
C ASP A 398 8.58 -29.51 2.01
N THR A 399 8.74 -30.64 1.33
CA THR A 399 7.62 -31.53 1.00
C THR A 399 6.89 -32.07 2.25
N ALA A 400 7.57 -32.16 3.38
CA ALA A 400 6.94 -32.62 4.64
C ALA A 400 6.02 -31.50 5.20
N ASP A 401 6.49 -30.26 5.19
CA ASP A 401 5.72 -29.10 5.67
C ASP A 401 4.51 -28.84 4.76
N GLU A 402 4.70 -28.86 3.42
CA GLU A 402 3.64 -28.72 2.43
C GLU A 402 2.55 -29.81 2.61
N THR A 403 2.99 -31.06 2.77
CA THR A 403 2.07 -32.20 2.97
C THR A 403 1.32 -32.08 4.29
N ALA A 404 1.97 -31.64 5.36
CA ALA A 404 1.35 -31.47 6.67
C ALA A 404 0.28 -30.34 6.62
N ALA A 405 0.60 -29.19 6.04
CA ALA A 405 -0.32 -28.06 5.92
C ALA A 405 -1.56 -28.43 5.08
N LEU A 406 -1.37 -29.00 3.89
CA LEU A 406 -2.48 -29.43 3.02
C LEU A 406 -3.32 -30.57 3.63
N SER A 407 -2.70 -31.51 4.37
CA SER A 407 -3.45 -32.56 5.06
C SER A 407 -4.33 -31.97 6.16
N THR A 408 -3.82 -31.02 6.95
CA THR A 408 -4.59 -30.32 7.99
C THR A 408 -5.77 -29.56 7.39
N LEU A 409 -5.55 -28.87 6.26
CA LEU A 409 -6.62 -28.20 5.53
C LEU A 409 -7.68 -29.19 5.02
N LEU A 410 -7.26 -30.30 4.42
CA LEU A 410 -8.17 -31.32 3.93
C LEU A 410 -9.00 -31.97 5.04
N ASP A 411 -8.42 -32.17 6.23
CA ASP A 411 -9.12 -32.67 7.42
C ASP A 411 -10.13 -31.62 7.94
N THR A 412 -9.81 -30.34 7.83
CA THR A 412 -10.69 -29.24 8.20
C THR A 412 -11.90 -29.11 7.25
N LEU A 413 -11.70 -29.42 5.98
CA LEU A 413 -12.73 -29.39 4.93
C LEU A 413 -13.59 -30.66 4.87
N THR A 414 -13.59 -31.48 5.92
CA THR A 414 -14.43 -32.69 6.01
C THR A 414 -15.79 -32.50 6.74
#